data_b2a876f754c0f90eafc1506397d1f3d9
#
_entry.id   b2a876f754c0f90eafc1506397d1f3d9
#
_cell.length_a   1.000
_cell.length_b   1.000
_cell.length_c   1.000
_cell.angle_alpha   90.00
_cell.angle_beta   90.00
_cell.angle_gamma   90.00
#
_symmetry.space_group_name_H-M   'P 1'
#
loop_
_entity.id
_entity.type
_entity.pdbx_description
1 polymer ?
#
loop_
_entity_poly.entity_id
_entity_poly.type
_entity_poly.pdbx_seq_one_letter_code
_entity_poly.pdbx_strand_id
1 'polypeptide(L)'
;MKFIFLAFILSLPFLNAQEPISLFDGKSLEHWEGDPKIWRIEDKAITASIPAGKNLAKNQFLYWKEKVADFDLSLNYRITGGPTANSGIQIRSKKDASGHAAGYQCDLDEGKLWLGRIYDEHGRGLIAERGALTKIAPDGKSHILPFSNPSSLTRFARLNDWNHYLIKCRGNRIEIHINGIHFTTLEDYQQNQADLSGLLAVQIHSGVGPAKVQFRDITLTAFDQKKTTPTKKASPGIVPVDAPNIGFEKGNYDGWTQTGTVWSKGPINGDTIATRGRGNSTHDGDFWAGGYEVWNSDEAQGTLTSTPFKVTHPWATYRIGAGPLPETRVEILNPTSGAVLHKSSGRGQVEDMALNTVDLSAHLGKSIQVRLIDEHSGPWGHLNYDDFRFHKSPPDSSSNPAGRLTSSPLLWNLKANPASEE
;
A
#
# COMPACT_ATOMS: atom_id res chain seq x y z
N MET A 1 26.63 50.09 -23.94
CA MET A 1 25.50 49.63 -23.13
C MET A 1 25.64 48.10 -22.96
N LYS A 2 26.08 47.65 -21.79
CA LYS A 2 26.19 46.21 -21.47
C LYS A 2 24.88 45.83 -20.73
N PHE A 3 24.10 44.96 -21.33
CA PHE A 3 22.92 44.36 -20.67
C PHE A 3 23.38 43.22 -19.77
N ILE A 4 23.17 43.39 -18.47
CA ILE A 4 23.33 42.32 -17.45
C ILE A 4 22.02 41.56 -17.38
N PHE A 5 22.02 40.31 -17.84
CA PHE A 5 20.92 39.37 -17.61
C PHE A 5 21.01 38.85 -16.17
N LEU A 6 20.10 39.28 -15.31
CA LEU A 6 19.94 38.76 -13.97
C LEU A 6 19.07 37.50 -14.07
N ALA A 7 19.66 36.31 -13.96
CA ALA A 7 18.94 35.06 -13.87
C ALA A 7 18.35 34.93 -12.50
N PHE A 8 17.03 35.08 -12.39
CA PHE A 8 16.26 34.73 -11.18
C PHE A 8 16.16 33.20 -11.13
N ILE A 9 16.94 32.58 -10.25
CA ILE A 9 16.76 31.18 -9.88
C ILE A 9 15.58 31.13 -8.91
N LEU A 10 14.38 30.79 -9.41
CA LEU A 10 13.25 30.41 -8.56
C LEU A 10 13.57 29.03 -7.97
N SER A 11 13.96 29.00 -6.71
CA SER A 11 14.02 27.78 -5.93
C SER A 11 12.58 27.34 -5.59
N LEU A 12 12.07 26.37 -6.33
CA LEU A 12 10.83 25.66 -5.98
C LEU A 12 11.08 24.84 -4.70
N PRO A 13 10.19 24.84 -3.71
CA PRO A 13 10.36 24.01 -2.54
C PRO A 13 10.10 22.56 -2.89
N PHE A 14 11.16 21.76 -2.92
CA PHE A 14 11.05 20.31 -2.95
C PHE A 14 10.43 19.85 -1.63
N LEU A 15 9.24 19.21 -1.66
CA LEU A 15 8.76 18.42 -0.54
C LEU A 15 9.55 17.11 -0.51
N ASN A 16 10.53 17.05 0.39
CA ASN A 16 11.37 15.89 0.58
C ASN A 16 10.65 14.84 1.43
N ALA A 17 10.45 13.62 0.90
CA ALA A 17 10.68 12.46 1.72
C ALA A 17 12.12 12.59 2.21
N GLN A 18 12.33 12.58 3.51
CA GLN A 18 13.70 12.60 4.03
C GLN A 18 14.40 11.34 3.53
N GLU A 19 15.67 11.46 3.16
CA GLU A 19 16.48 10.29 2.84
C GLU A 19 16.38 9.28 3.98
N PRO A 20 16.28 7.98 3.69
CA PRO A 20 16.22 6.96 4.73
C PRO A 20 17.42 7.07 5.66
N ILE A 21 17.17 7.24 6.96
CA ILE A 21 18.22 7.24 7.97
C ILE A 21 18.43 5.82 8.51
N SER A 22 19.69 5.43 8.70
CA SER A 22 20.02 4.20 9.40
C SER A 22 19.88 4.40 10.91
N LEU A 23 19.04 3.59 11.55
CA LEU A 23 18.86 3.61 13.01
C LEU A 23 19.88 2.73 13.73
N PHE A 24 20.63 1.89 13.02
CA PHE A 24 21.62 0.99 13.58
C PHE A 24 22.76 0.73 12.58
N ASP A 25 23.98 0.98 13.00
CA ASP A 25 25.21 0.88 12.18
C ASP A 25 25.89 -0.51 12.24
N GLY A 26 25.30 -1.44 12.98
CA GLY A 26 25.89 -2.77 13.23
C GLY A 26 26.98 -2.78 14.30
N LYS A 27 27.28 -1.66 14.99
CA LYS A 27 28.43 -1.53 15.89
C LYS A 27 28.09 -0.86 17.22
N SER A 28 27.09 0.00 17.29
CA SER A 28 26.75 0.79 18.47
C SER A 28 25.27 0.81 18.79
N LEU A 29 24.94 0.79 20.09
CA LEU A 29 23.58 1.02 20.61
C LEU A 29 23.42 2.45 21.17
N GLU A 30 24.28 3.40 20.82
CA GLU A 30 24.32 4.75 21.39
C GLU A 30 22.96 5.48 21.28
N HIS A 31 22.25 5.29 20.20
CA HIS A 31 20.93 5.90 19.98
C HIS A 31 19.77 5.04 20.52
N TRP A 32 20.08 3.96 21.22
CA TRP A 32 19.10 3.05 21.79
C TRP A 32 19.20 3.04 23.31
N GLU A 33 18.06 2.78 23.97
CA GLU A 33 17.95 2.73 25.44
C GLU A 33 17.27 1.43 25.87
N GLY A 34 17.96 0.63 26.69
CA GLY A 34 17.46 -0.63 27.25
C GLY A 34 18.48 -1.22 28.24
N ASP A 35 18.13 -2.35 28.86
CA ASP A 35 19.02 -3.01 29.81
C ASP A 35 20.22 -3.65 29.06
N PRO A 36 21.48 -3.21 29.33
CA PRO A 36 22.68 -3.75 28.71
C PRO A 36 22.97 -5.22 29.09
N LYS A 37 22.32 -5.75 30.12
CA LYS A 37 22.40 -7.18 30.48
C LYS A 37 21.55 -8.06 29.56
N ILE A 38 20.57 -7.48 28.88
CA ILE A 38 19.64 -8.16 27.97
C ILE A 38 20.07 -7.92 26.53
N TRP A 39 20.32 -6.66 26.17
CA TRP A 39 20.58 -6.23 24.80
C TRP A 39 22.07 -6.10 24.51
N ARG A 40 22.51 -6.68 23.41
CA ARG A 40 23.90 -6.65 22.94
C ARG A 40 23.96 -6.62 21.41
N ILE A 41 25.14 -6.40 20.90
CA ILE A 41 25.43 -6.56 19.47
C ILE A 41 26.11 -7.92 19.28
N GLU A 42 25.56 -8.72 18.35
CA GLU A 42 26.09 -10.02 17.95
C GLU A 42 25.88 -10.19 16.44
N ASP A 43 26.92 -10.53 15.70
CA ASP A 43 26.90 -10.69 14.23
C ASP A 43 26.34 -9.45 13.50
N LYS A 44 26.73 -8.25 13.94
CA LYS A 44 26.22 -6.95 13.44
C LYS A 44 24.71 -6.80 13.57
N ALA A 45 24.08 -7.46 14.51
CA ALA A 45 22.67 -7.36 14.81
C ALA A 45 22.43 -7.00 16.27
N ILE A 46 21.42 -6.19 16.55
CA ILE A 46 20.85 -5.99 17.89
C ILE A 46 20.28 -7.34 18.32
N THR A 47 20.75 -7.87 19.45
CA THR A 47 20.44 -9.23 19.88
C THR A 47 20.01 -9.26 21.33
N ALA A 48 18.94 -10.00 21.63
CA ALA A 48 18.57 -10.44 22.96
C ALA A 48 18.29 -11.95 22.97
N SER A 49 18.51 -12.61 24.11
CA SER A 49 18.28 -14.05 24.21
C SER A 49 17.90 -14.47 25.63
N ILE A 50 17.09 -15.52 25.72
CA ILE A 50 16.77 -16.27 26.93
C ILE A 50 17.40 -17.66 26.76
N PRO A 51 18.41 -18.03 27.53
CA PRO A 51 19.01 -19.37 27.46
C PRO A 51 18.01 -20.46 27.80
N ALA A 52 18.26 -21.69 27.30
CA ALA A 52 17.43 -22.83 27.62
C ALA A 52 17.31 -23.05 29.15
N GLY A 53 16.08 -23.25 29.63
CA GLY A 53 15.76 -23.43 31.03
C GLY A 53 15.89 -22.18 31.91
N LYS A 54 16.20 -21.02 31.33
CA LYS A 54 16.10 -19.73 32.04
C LYS A 54 14.77 -19.08 31.78
N ASN A 55 14.31 -18.27 32.74
CA ASN A 55 13.04 -17.52 32.65
C ASN A 55 13.33 -16.02 32.65
N LEU A 56 12.75 -15.32 31.67
CA LEU A 56 12.66 -13.86 31.65
C LEU A 56 11.29 -13.47 32.24
N ALA A 57 11.30 -12.84 33.41
CA ALA A 57 10.07 -12.61 34.18
C ALA A 57 9.10 -11.61 33.55
N LYS A 58 9.60 -10.67 32.73
CA LYS A 58 8.79 -9.66 32.04
C LYS A 58 9.40 -9.29 30.67
N ASN A 59 8.57 -8.80 29.78
CA ASN A 59 9.02 -8.26 28.49
C ASN A 59 10.13 -7.23 28.68
N GLN A 60 11.12 -7.27 27.79
CA GLN A 60 12.21 -6.29 27.76
C GLN A 60 12.25 -5.60 26.41
N PHE A 61 12.44 -4.30 26.44
CA PHE A 61 12.41 -3.44 25.27
C PHE A 61 13.73 -2.70 25.11
N LEU A 62 14.11 -2.50 23.85
CA LEU A 62 15.20 -1.59 23.48
C LEU A 62 14.57 -0.47 22.64
N TYR A 63 14.57 0.74 23.17
CA TYR A 63 13.92 1.90 22.59
C TYR A 63 14.86 2.72 21.73
N TRP A 64 14.42 3.11 20.55
CA TRP A 64 14.99 4.22 19.80
C TRP A 64 14.65 5.54 20.53
N LYS A 65 15.65 6.41 20.73
CA LYS A 65 15.52 7.58 21.63
C LYS A 65 14.64 8.71 21.08
N GLU A 66 14.31 8.70 19.79
CA GLU A 66 13.49 9.75 19.16
C GLU A 66 12.08 9.27 18.93
N LYS A 67 11.14 10.23 18.90
CA LYS A 67 9.75 9.97 18.57
C LYS A 67 9.53 10.03 17.06
N VAL A 68 8.64 9.18 16.58
CA VAL A 68 8.19 9.12 15.20
C VAL A 68 6.68 9.32 15.09
N ALA A 69 6.21 9.79 13.95
CA ALA A 69 4.79 9.96 13.65
C ALA A 69 4.41 9.22 12.37
N ASP A 70 4.61 9.83 11.20
CA ASP A 70 4.45 9.19 9.91
C ASP A 70 5.82 8.72 9.40
N PHE A 71 5.92 7.43 9.08
CA PHE A 71 7.20 6.85 8.69
C PHE A 71 7.02 5.54 7.91
N ASP A 72 8.07 5.15 7.20
CA ASP A 72 8.35 3.78 6.80
C ASP A 72 9.53 3.28 7.64
N LEU A 73 9.31 2.18 8.37
CA LEU A 73 10.35 1.47 9.10
C LEU A 73 10.64 0.15 8.41
N SER A 74 11.85 0.00 7.89
CA SER A 74 12.31 -1.23 7.23
C SER A 74 13.43 -1.85 8.05
N LEU A 75 13.36 -3.16 8.28
CA LEU A 75 14.38 -3.89 9.01
C LEU A 75 14.42 -5.37 8.61
N ASN A 76 15.52 -6.03 8.93
CA ASN A 76 15.60 -7.48 8.91
C ASN A 76 15.56 -8.03 10.35
N TYR A 77 14.73 -9.06 10.57
CA TYR A 77 14.65 -9.77 11.84
C TYR A 77 14.95 -11.26 11.66
N ARG A 78 15.46 -11.88 12.71
CA ARG A 78 15.56 -13.34 12.85
C ARG A 78 15.15 -13.71 14.28
N ILE A 79 14.29 -14.72 14.39
CA ILE A 79 13.86 -15.27 15.67
C ILE A 79 14.14 -16.77 15.68
N THR A 80 14.67 -17.28 16.78
CA THR A 80 15.03 -18.69 16.96
C THR A 80 14.77 -19.11 18.41
N GLY A 81 14.52 -20.40 18.64
CA GLY A 81 14.31 -20.95 19.98
C GLY A 81 13.08 -21.82 20.09
N GLY A 82 12.39 -22.05 18.98
CA GLY A 82 11.21 -22.88 18.89
C GLY A 82 9.89 -22.11 18.97
N PRO A 83 8.76 -22.81 18.88
CA PRO A 83 7.44 -22.22 18.61
C PRO A 83 6.92 -21.28 19.70
N THR A 84 7.58 -21.21 20.86
CA THR A 84 7.25 -20.27 21.95
C THR A 84 8.09 -19.00 21.90
N ALA A 85 9.12 -18.91 21.04
CA ALA A 85 9.93 -17.72 20.90
C ALA A 85 9.10 -16.61 20.24
N ASN A 86 8.94 -15.50 20.97
CA ASN A 86 8.08 -14.38 20.60
C ASN A 86 8.82 -13.05 20.76
N SER A 87 8.41 -12.07 19.96
CA SER A 87 8.98 -10.73 19.93
C SER A 87 7.97 -9.76 19.30
N GLY A 88 8.34 -8.49 19.23
CA GLY A 88 7.53 -7.46 18.58
C GLY A 88 8.33 -6.21 18.26
N ILE A 89 7.78 -5.40 17.39
CA ILE A 89 8.26 -4.06 17.07
C ILE A 89 7.21 -3.09 17.56
N GLN A 90 7.55 -2.33 18.60
CA GLN A 90 6.71 -1.25 19.13
C GLN A 90 6.80 -0.03 18.24
N ILE A 91 5.68 0.56 17.91
CA ILE A 91 5.58 1.76 17.08
C ILE A 91 4.65 2.78 17.72
N ARG A 92 5.01 4.06 17.64
CA ARG A 92 4.23 5.16 18.23
C ARG A 92 3.84 4.92 19.69
N SER A 93 4.66 4.15 20.40
CA SER A 93 4.38 3.68 21.77
C SER A 93 4.82 4.67 22.83
N LYS A 94 4.32 4.48 24.02
CA LYS A 94 4.70 5.17 25.24
C LYS A 94 5.58 4.22 26.08
N LYS A 95 6.47 4.77 26.89
CA LYS A 95 7.27 4.04 27.86
C LYS A 95 6.79 4.43 29.25
N ASP A 96 6.38 3.46 30.06
CA ASP A 96 5.98 3.72 31.45
C ASP A 96 7.19 3.84 32.37
N ALA A 97 6.95 4.17 33.65
CA ALA A 97 8.00 4.33 34.66
C ALA A 97 8.76 3.04 34.96
N SER A 98 8.22 1.87 34.65
CA SER A 98 8.86 0.56 34.80
C SER A 98 9.71 0.16 33.62
N GLY A 99 9.69 0.97 32.55
CA GLY A 99 10.35 0.69 31.27
C GLY A 99 9.54 -0.19 30.34
N HIS A 100 8.27 -0.46 30.62
CA HIS A 100 7.37 -1.23 29.78
C HIS A 100 6.77 -0.36 28.66
N ALA A 101 6.55 -0.96 27.49
CA ALA A 101 5.89 -0.28 26.37
C ALA A 101 4.37 -0.35 26.48
N ALA A 102 3.68 0.71 26.05
CA ALA A 102 2.24 0.75 25.87
C ALA A 102 1.93 1.39 24.52
N GLY A 103 1.09 0.75 23.73
CA GLY A 103 0.70 1.17 22.38
C GLY A 103 0.88 0.07 21.34
N TYR A 104 0.94 0.43 20.06
CA TYR A 104 0.94 -0.53 18.96
C TYR A 104 2.21 -1.37 18.91
N GLN A 105 2.04 -2.69 18.87
CA GLN A 105 3.07 -3.69 18.62
C GLN A 105 2.78 -4.44 17.33
N CYS A 106 3.73 -4.46 16.42
CA CYS A 106 3.74 -5.31 15.24
C CYS A 106 4.42 -6.62 15.62
N ASP A 107 3.66 -7.70 15.72
CA ASP A 107 4.10 -8.94 16.31
C ASP A 107 5.03 -9.77 15.44
N LEU A 108 6.01 -10.40 16.09
CA LEU A 108 6.95 -11.37 15.57
C LEU A 108 6.86 -12.66 16.39
N ASP A 109 6.79 -13.81 15.74
CA ASP A 109 6.61 -15.09 16.42
C ASP A 109 7.15 -16.23 15.55
N GLU A 110 8.04 -17.06 16.12
CA GLU A 110 8.56 -18.24 15.42
C GLU A 110 7.50 -19.31 15.23
N GLY A 111 6.58 -19.47 16.19
CA GLY A 111 5.41 -20.34 16.12
C GLY A 111 4.36 -19.90 15.13
N LYS A 112 4.50 -18.66 14.63
CA LYS A 112 3.61 -18.05 13.63
C LYS A 112 2.18 -17.83 14.10
N LEU A 113 1.89 -17.96 15.39
CA LEU A 113 0.58 -17.63 15.94
C LEU A 113 0.32 -16.13 15.87
N TRP A 114 1.29 -15.33 16.35
CA TRP A 114 1.19 -13.87 16.45
C TRP A 114 1.75 -13.13 15.26
N LEU A 115 2.59 -13.77 14.46
CA LEU A 115 3.32 -13.17 13.36
C LEU A 115 2.45 -12.26 12.49
N GLY A 116 2.84 -10.99 12.37
CA GLY A 116 2.22 -10.01 11.50
C GLY A 116 0.86 -9.50 11.97
N ARG A 117 0.47 -9.73 13.22
CA ARG A 117 -0.68 -9.11 13.88
C ARG A 117 -0.30 -7.74 14.44
N ILE A 118 -1.29 -6.92 14.76
CA ILE A 118 -1.10 -5.68 15.53
C ILE A 118 -1.80 -5.83 16.87
N TYR A 119 -1.00 -5.74 17.93
CA TYR A 119 -1.42 -5.78 19.31
C TYR A 119 -1.29 -4.39 19.93
N ASP A 120 -2.21 -3.99 20.77
CA ASP A 120 -2.14 -2.75 21.56
C ASP A 120 -1.69 -3.11 22.98
N GLU A 121 -0.37 -3.04 23.19
CA GLU A 121 0.30 -3.45 24.41
C GLU A 121 -0.13 -2.55 25.59
N HIS A 122 -0.55 -3.13 26.70
CA HIS A 122 -1.16 -2.44 27.84
C HIS A 122 -2.37 -1.56 27.48
N GLY A 123 -3.00 -1.83 26.34
CA GLY A 123 -4.19 -1.15 25.84
C GLY A 123 -5.33 -2.14 25.54
N ARG A 124 -5.74 -2.19 24.27
CA ARG A 124 -6.92 -2.93 23.80
C ARG A 124 -6.63 -4.41 23.44
N GLY A 125 -5.38 -4.87 23.52
CA GLY A 125 -5.00 -6.22 23.14
C GLY A 125 -4.88 -6.42 21.63
N LEU A 126 -5.30 -7.55 21.09
CA LEU A 126 -5.29 -7.81 19.64
C LEU A 126 -6.31 -6.91 18.94
N ILE A 127 -5.83 -5.99 18.12
CA ILE A 127 -6.66 -5.00 17.41
C ILE A 127 -6.68 -5.18 15.90
N ALA A 128 -5.72 -5.88 15.31
CA ALA A 128 -5.77 -6.22 13.90
C ALA A 128 -5.18 -7.61 13.63
N GLU A 129 -5.97 -8.45 12.96
CA GLU A 129 -5.56 -9.78 12.51
C GLU A 129 -4.85 -9.65 11.14
N ARG A 130 -3.82 -10.49 10.89
CA ARG A 130 -3.21 -10.60 9.57
C ARG A 130 -4.20 -11.14 8.54
N GLY A 131 -4.02 -10.81 7.28
CA GLY A 131 -4.91 -11.17 6.19
C GLY A 131 -6.16 -10.30 6.13
N ALA A 132 -6.21 -9.21 6.89
CA ALA A 132 -7.35 -8.30 6.90
C ALA A 132 -6.93 -6.83 7.01
N LEU A 133 -7.80 -5.96 6.53
CA LEU A 133 -7.87 -4.58 6.95
C LEU A 133 -8.85 -4.50 8.12
N THR A 134 -8.38 -4.03 9.28
CA THR A 134 -9.22 -3.72 10.42
C THR A 134 -9.39 -2.21 10.51
N LYS A 135 -10.63 -1.73 10.44
CA LYS A 135 -10.97 -0.32 10.63
C LYS A 135 -11.69 -0.15 11.96
N ILE A 136 -11.12 0.65 12.85
CA ILE A 136 -11.72 0.98 14.16
C ILE A 136 -12.30 2.38 14.07
N ALA A 137 -13.61 2.48 14.21
CA ALA A 137 -14.36 3.74 14.17
C ALA A 137 -14.09 4.61 15.40
N PRO A 138 -14.45 5.91 15.41
CA PRO A 138 -14.25 6.80 16.56
C PRO A 138 -14.90 6.31 17.85
N ASP A 139 -15.98 5.52 17.76
CA ASP A 139 -16.69 4.92 18.90
C ASP A 139 -16.10 3.56 19.34
N GLY A 140 -15.00 3.12 18.71
CA GLY A 140 -14.32 1.85 19.03
C GLY A 140 -14.88 0.62 18.33
N LYS A 141 -15.93 0.74 17.52
CA LYS A 141 -16.43 -0.40 16.73
C LYS A 141 -15.46 -0.77 15.63
N SER A 142 -15.18 -2.07 15.53
CA SER A 142 -14.25 -2.61 14.52
C SER A 142 -15.02 -3.20 13.35
N HIS A 143 -14.56 -2.86 12.14
CA HIS A 143 -14.95 -3.49 10.89
C HIS A 143 -13.75 -4.21 10.32
N ILE A 144 -13.89 -5.50 10.01
CA ILE A 144 -12.80 -6.34 9.50
C ILE A 144 -13.12 -6.73 8.07
N LEU A 145 -12.19 -6.40 7.17
CA LEU A 145 -12.28 -6.67 5.74
C LEU A 145 -11.14 -7.63 5.36
N PRO A 146 -11.41 -8.95 5.29
CA PRO A 146 -10.40 -9.93 4.92
C PRO A 146 -9.94 -9.73 3.46
N PHE A 147 -8.61 -9.79 3.22
CA PHE A 147 -8.03 -9.78 1.88
C PHE A 147 -7.20 -11.06 1.60
N SER A 148 -6.89 -11.85 2.64
CA SER A 148 -6.13 -13.10 2.49
C SER A 148 -6.46 -14.07 3.63
N ASN A 149 -6.21 -15.36 3.41
CA ASN A 149 -6.31 -16.35 4.50
C ASN A 149 -5.15 -16.14 5.48
N PRO A 150 -5.41 -15.88 6.77
CA PRO A 150 -4.38 -15.60 7.77
C PRO A 150 -3.33 -16.71 7.89
N SER A 151 -3.75 -17.98 7.84
CA SER A 151 -2.83 -19.12 7.96
C SER A 151 -1.94 -19.28 6.73
N SER A 152 -2.43 -18.93 5.54
CA SER A 152 -1.63 -19.03 4.32
C SER A 152 -0.52 -17.99 4.23
N LEU A 153 -0.67 -16.84 4.87
CA LEU A 153 0.36 -15.80 4.90
C LEU A 153 1.62 -16.24 5.64
N THR A 154 1.47 -17.05 6.69
CA THR A 154 2.62 -17.46 7.52
C THR A 154 3.68 -18.26 6.76
N ARG A 155 3.34 -18.87 5.63
CA ARG A 155 4.30 -19.62 4.77
C ARG A 155 5.38 -18.73 4.15
N PHE A 156 5.13 -17.43 4.04
CA PHE A 156 6.08 -16.47 3.46
C PHE A 156 7.18 -16.04 4.45
N ALA A 157 7.01 -16.32 5.75
CA ALA A 157 8.07 -16.11 6.73
C ALA A 157 8.96 -17.35 6.83
N ARG A 158 10.29 -17.12 6.82
CA ARG A 158 11.33 -18.14 6.92
C ARG A 158 11.61 -18.45 8.38
N LEU A 159 11.55 -19.72 8.75
CA LEU A 159 11.90 -20.18 10.09
C LEU A 159 13.42 -20.12 10.32
N ASN A 160 13.84 -19.69 11.49
CA ASN A 160 15.24 -19.61 11.91
C ASN A 160 16.16 -18.81 10.98
N ASP A 161 15.60 -18.03 10.07
CA ASP A 161 16.34 -17.26 9.07
C ASP A 161 15.91 -15.80 9.05
N TRP A 162 16.65 -14.97 8.33
CA TRP A 162 16.39 -13.56 8.19
C TRP A 162 15.14 -13.30 7.35
N ASN A 163 14.26 -12.47 7.89
CA ASN A 163 13.06 -11.99 7.23
C ASN A 163 13.09 -10.47 7.15
N HIS A 164 12.68 -9.93 6.03
CA HIS A 164 12.46 -8.50 5.89
C HIS A 164 11.10 -8.12 6.46
N TYR A 165 11.05 -7.07 7.26
CA TYR A 165 9.82 -6.52 7.83
C TYR A 165 9.74 -5.04 7.49
N LEU A 166 8.61 -4.63 6.92
CA LEU A 166 8.33 -3.23 6.57
C LEU A 166 7.03 -2.80 7.23
N ILE A 167 7.11 -1.74 8.02
CA ILE A 167 5.96 -1.09 8.65
C ILE A 167 5.78 0.28 8.03
N LYS A 168 4.57 0.58 7.54
CA LYS A 168 4.21 1.89 7.00
C LYS A 168 3.18 2.54 7.90
N CYS A 169 3.46 3.74 8.38
CA CYS A 169 2.55 4.53 9.23
C CYS A 169 2.23 5.85 8.55
N ARG A 170 0.95 6.12 8.28
CA ARG A 170 0.44 7.37 7.71
C ARG A 170 -0.85 7.77 8.41
N GLY A 171 -0.82 8.86 9.19
CA GLY A 171 -1.97 9.24 10.01
C GLY A 171 -2.50 8.06 10.82
N ASN A 172 -3.75 7.71 10.65
CA ASN A 172 -4.42 6.62 11.36
C ASN A 172 -4.15 5.22 10.76
N ARG A 173 -3.43 5.13 9.63
CA ARG A 173 -3.21 3.88 8.90
C ARG A 173 -1.83 3.30 9.20
N ILE A 174 -1.81 2.00 9.51
CA ILE A 174 -0.62 1.18 9.75
C ILE A 174 -0.70 -0.04 8.83
N GLU A 175 0.38 -0.32 8.10
CA GLU A 175 0.50 -1.51 7.25
C GLU A 175 1.74 -2.31 7.62
N ILE A 176 1.61 -3.64 7.59
CA ILE A 176 2.70 -4.59 7.81
C ILE A 176 2.95 -5.39 6.54
N HIS A 177 4.21 -5.45 6.11
CA HIS A 177 4.67 -6.30 5.03
C HIS A 177 5.83 -7.18 5.52
N ILE A 178 5.78 -8.48 5.22
CA ILE A 178 6.85 -9.43 5.55
C ILE A 178 7.33 -10.08 4.26
N ASN A 179 8.64 -10.00 3.99
CA ASN A 179 9.25 -10.48 2.75
C ASN A 179 8.56 -9.96 1.47
N GLY A 180 8.10 -8.71 1.51
CA GLY A 180 7.40 -8.05 0.41
C GLY A 180 5.91 -8.42 0.28
N ILE A 181 5.41 -9.31 1.12
CA ILE A 181 3.98 -9.70 1.13
C ILE A 181 3.23 -8.86 2.15
N HIS A 182 2.09 -8.31 1.74
CA HIS A 182 1.19 -7.55 2.63
C HIS A 182 0.52 -8.51 3.62
N PHE A 183 0.69 -8.25 4.91
CA PHE A 183 0.16 -9.08 6.00
C PHE A 183 -1.06 -8.47 6.66
N THR A 184 -1.01 -7.17 7.01
CA THR A 184 -2.02 -6.55 7.87
C THR A 184 -2.17 -5.08 7.55
N THR A 185 -3.40 -4.57 7.61
CA THR A 185 -3.70 -3.15 7.66
C THR A 185 -4.58 -2.85 8.87
N LEU A 186 -4.21 -1.81 9.61
CA LEU A 186 -5.04 -1.20 10.65
C LEU A 186 -5.34 0.25 10.26
N GLU A 187 -6.61 0.65 10.32
CA GLU A 187 -7.05 2.04 10.32
C GLU A 187 -7.73 2.34 11.65
N ASP A 188 -7.04 3.05 12.53
CA ASP A 188 -7.50 3.30 13.88
C ASP A 188 -7.93 4.76 14.07
N TYR A 189 -9.23 4.99 14.14
CA TYR A 189 -9.83 6.30 14.38
C TYR A 189 -10.42 6.43 15.79
N GLN A 190 -10.19 5.46 16.68
CA GLN A 190 -10.80 5.46 18.01
C GLN A 190 -10.33 6.69 18.80
N GLN A 191 -11.29 7.47 19.26
CA GLN A 191 -11.00 8.68 20.03
C GLN A 191 -10.27 8.34 21.34
N ASN A 192 -9.22 9.12 21.65
CA ASN A 192 -8.38 8.98 22.84
C ASN A 192 -7.62 7.64 22.97
N GLN A 193 -7.62 6.80 21.93
CA GLN A 193 -6.90 5.52 21.91
C GLN A 193 -5.90 5.42 20.76
N ALA A 194 -6.19 6.05 19.62
CA ALA A 194 -5.30 6.04 18.46
C ALA A 194 -4.06 6.90 18.71
N ASP A 195 -2.88 6.26 18.75
CA ASP A 195 -1.61 6.94 18.90
C ASP A 195 -1.02 7.31 17.53
N LEU A 196 -0.90 8.60 17.24
CA LEU A 196 -0.37 9.12 15.97
C LEU A 196 1.13 9.43 16.01
N SER A 197 1.75 9.38 17.19
CA SER A 197 3.19 9.58 17.38
C SER A 197 3.67 8.93 18.68
N GLY A 198 4.94 8.55 18.73
CA GLY A 198 5.54 7.97 19.94
C GLY A 198 6.89 7.33 19.65
N LEU A 199 7.35 6.48 20.55
CA LEU A 199 8.63 5.80 20.47
C LEU A 199 8.56 4.55 19.59
N LEU A 200 9.72 4.19 19.03
CA LEU A 200 9.98 2.87 18.45
C LEU A 200 10.74 2.01 19.48
N ALA A 201 10.45 0.71 19.53
CA ALA A 201 11.26 -0.23 20.26
C ALA A 201 11.22 -1.62 19.63
N VAL A 202 12.23 -2.44 19.93
CA VAL A 202 12.23 -3.88 19.69
C VAL A 202 12.10 -4.61 21.01
N GLN A 203 11.42 -5.75 21.00
CA GLN A 203 11.08 -6.53 22.18
C GLN A 203 11.81 -7.88 22.20
N ILE A 204 12.16 -8.38 23.40
CA ILE A 204 12.22 -9.81 23.68
C ILE A 204 11.10 -10.13 24.67
N HIS A 205 10.23 -11.06 24.28
CA HIS A 205 9.07 -11.45 25.08
C HIS A 205 9.50 -12.28 26.29
N SER A 206 8.81 -12.08 27.42
CA SER A 206 8.99 -12.85 28.66
C SER A 206 8.68 -14.33 28.45
N GLY A 207 9.20 -15.18 29.31
CA GLY A 207 8.92 -16.61 29.29
C GLY A 207 10.17 -17.46 29.48
N VAL A 208 9.98 -18.77 29.34
CA VAL A 208 11.04 -19.76 29.49
C VAL A 208 11.74 -19.98 28.16
N GLY A 209 13.08 -19.82 28.15
CA GLY A 209 13.90 -20.07 26.97
C GLY A 209 14.00 -21.57 26.58
N PRO A 210 14.56 -21.86 25.40
CA PRO A 210 15.37 -20.92 24.62
C PRO A 210 14.54 -19.94 23.78
N ALA A 211 15.01 -18.72 23.68
CA ALA A 211 14.55 -17.73 22.70
C ALA A 211 15.69 -16.78 22.34
N LYS A 212 15.86 -16.46 21.07
CA LYS A 212 16.83 -15.47 20.60
C LYS A 212 16.18 -14.62 19.50
N VAL A 213 16.25 -13.30 19.65
CA VAL A 213 15.75 -12.34 18.68
C VAL A 213 16.89 -11.47 18.20
N GLN A 214 16.91 -11.16 16.91
CA GLN A 214 17.96 -10.39 16.27
C GLN A 214 17.36 -9.43 15.25
N PHE A 215 17.88 -8.18 15.21
CA PHE A 215 17.45 -7.12 14.32
C PHE A 215 18.66 -6.45 13.68
N ARG A 216 18.60 -6.18 12.36
CA ARG A 216 19.65 -5.47 11.63
C ARG A 216 19.07 -4.72 10.43
N ASP A 217 19.92 -3.93 9.78
CA ASP A 217 19.57 -3.17 8.58
C ASP A 217 18.32 -2.29 8.83
N ILE A 218 18.29 -1.66 10.01
CA ILE A 218 17.13 -0.88 10.48
C ILE A 218 17.22 0.51 9.87
N THR A 219 16.27 0.84 8.99
CA THR A 219 16.18 2.14 8.34
C THR A 219 14.81 2.77 8.56
N LEU A 220 14.79 4.08 8.71
CA LEU A 220 13.58 4.88 8.90
C LEU A 220 13.52 5.98 7.83
N THR A 221 12.40 6.07 7.15
CA THR A 221 12.05 7.23 6.33
C THR A 221 10.93 7.99 7.03
N ALA A 222 11.21 9.16 7.55
CA ALA A 222 10.22 10.00 8.22
C ALA A 222 9.47 10.88 7.21
N PHE A 223 8.21 11.16 7.51
CA PHE A 223 7.36 12.05 6.71
C PHE A 223 6.85 13.19 7.59
N ASP A 224 7.12 14.43 7.21
CA ASP A 224 6.74 15.61 8.01
C ASP A 224 5.22 15.77 8.10
N GLN A 225 4.70 15.78 9.32
CA GLN A 225 3.34 16.23 9.62
C GLN A 225 3.25 17.77 9.60
N LYS A 226 3.41 18.41 8.44
CA LYS A 226 2.89 19.78 8.32
C LYS A 226 1.38 19.69 8.19
N LYS A 227 0.64 20.45 9.04
CA LYS A 227 -0.80 20.64 8.91
C LYS A 227 -1.15 20.87 7.45
N THR A 228 -1.55 19.84 6.77
CA THR A 228 -2.11 19.92 5.44
C THR A 228 -3.62 19.81 5.60
N THR A 229 -4.34 20.89 5.33
CA THR A 229 -5.55 20.76 4.54
C THR A 229 -5.27 19.67 3.53
N PRO A 230 -6.16 18.70 3.28
CA PRO A 230 -5.85 17.55 2.43
C PRO A 230 -5.59 18.02 0.99
N THR A 231 -4.37 18.46 0.73
CA THR A 231 -3.84 18.60 -0.61
C THR A 231 -3.15 17.28 -0.93
N LYS A 232 -3.75 16.55 -1.82
CA LYS A 232 -3.33 15.29 -2.43
C LYS A 232 -1.80 15.27 -2.65
N LYS A 233 -1.06 14.46 -1.88
CA LYS A 233 0.41 14.39 -1.98
C LYS A 233 0.77 13.41 -3.08
N ALA A 234 1.29 13.91 -4.19
CA ALA A 234 1.84 13.07 -5.25
C ALA A 234 3.06 12.28 -4.73
N SER A 235 3.10 10.98 -4.98
CA SER A 235 4.27 10.11 -4.71
C SER A 235 5.50 10.60 -5.49
N PRO A 236 6.74 10.37 -5.01
CA PRO A 236 7.94 10.79 -5.74
C PRO A 236 7.95 10.24 -7.16
N GLY A 237 8.11 11.13 -8.15
CA GLY A 237 8.07 10.76 -9.56
C GLY A 237 6.71 10.87 -10.23
N ILE A 238 5.61 11.05 -9.46
CA ILE A 238 4.29 11.34 -10.01
C ILE A 238 4.21 12.81 -10.41
N VAL A 239 3.76 13.04 -11.62
CA VAL A 239 3.54 14.38 -12.16
C VAL A 239 2.05 14.59 -12.32
N PRO A 240 1.49 15.73 -11.87
CA PRO A 240 0.10 16.05 -12.10
C PRO A 240 -0.21 15.98 -13.59
N VAL A 241 -1.30 15.31 -13.94
CA VAL A 241 -1.79 15.26 -15.31
C VAL A 241 -2.52 16.56 -15.58
N ASP A 242 -2.09 17.31 -16.58
CA ASP A 242 -2.82 18.48 -17.08
C ASP A 242 -4.01 18.00 -17.95
N ALA A 243 -4.89 17.25 -17.32
CA ALA A 243 -6.14 16.79 -17.91
C ALA A 243 -7.29 17.14 -16.96
N PRO A 244 -8.35 17.75 -17.46
CA PRO A 244 -9.47 18.14 -16.62
C PRO A 244 -10.08 16.91 -15.94
N ASN A 245 -10.09 16.90 -14.61
CA ASN A 245 -10.82 15.94 -13.78
C ASN A 245 -10.56 14.45 -14.11
N ILE A 246 -9.30 14.08 -14.40
CA ILE A 246 -8.94 12.71 -14.83
C ILE A 246 -9.15 11.65 -13.72
N GLY A 247 -9.20 12.05 -12.43
CA GLY A 247 -9.49 11.21 -11.27
C GLY A 247 -10.84 11.56 -10.62
N PHE A 248 -11.74 12.27 -11.32
CA PHE A 248 -13.12 12.57 -10.90
C PHE A 248 -13.30 13.35 -9.60
N GLU A 249 -12.26 13.91 -9.01
CA GLU A 249 -12.27 14.58 -7.69
C GLU A 249 -13.16 15.85 -7.60
N LYS A 250 -13.71 16.29 -8.73
CA LYS A 250 -14.76 17.32 -8.74
C LYS A 250 -16.17 16.77 -8.46
N GLY A 251 -16.34 15.47 -8.30
CA GLY A 251 -17.63 14.81 -8.13
C GLY A 251 -18.52 14.81 -9.36
N ASN A 252 -17.94 14.99 -10.55
CA ASN A 252 -18.64 14.98 -11.83
C ASN A 252 -17.74 14.46 -12.96
N TYR A 253 -18.28 14.37 -14.18
CA TYR A 253 -17.54 13.97 -15.38
C TYR A 253 -17.14 15.16 -16.27
N ASP A 254 -16.86 16.34 -15.70
CA ASP A 254 -16.37 17.49 -16.46
C ASP A 254 -15.06 17.15 -17.20
N GLY A 255 -15.04 17.46 -18.50
CA GLY A 255 -13.90 17.11 -19.36
C GLY A 255 -13.98 15.67 -19.92
N TRP A 256 -15.10 14.99 -19.74
CA TRP A 256 -15.38 13.69 -20.32
C TRP A 256 -16.66 13.71 -21.16
N THR A 257 -16.66 12.96 -22.26
CA THR A 257 -17.84 12.74 -23.10
C THR A 257 -18.37 11.33 -22.85
N GLN A 258 -19.67 11.22 -22.57
CA GLN A 258 -20.31 9.94 -22.28
C GLN A 258 -21.23 9.51 -23.42
N THR A 259 -21.34 8.19 -23.59
CA THR A 259 -22.38 7.53 -24.40
C THR A 259 -23.08 6.47 -23.55
N GLY A 260 -24.30 6.07 -23.96
CA GLY A 260 -25.07 5.11 -23.16
C GLY A 260 -25.53 5.67 -21.81
N THR A 261 -25.83 4.78 -20.88
CA THR A 261 -26.46 5.14 -19.61
C THR A 261 -25.60 4.86 -18.37
N VAL A 262 -24.60 3.97 -18.45
CA VAL A 262 -23.85 3.49 -17.30
C VAL A 262 -23.22 4.64 -16.47
N TRP A 263 -22.72 5.69 -17.13
CA TRP A 263 -22.06 6.84 -16.49
C TRP A 263 -22.99 8.01 -16.16
N SER A 264 -24.28 7.90 -16.47
CA SER A 264 -25.23 9.05 -16.44
C SER A 264 -25.50 9.62 -15.04
N LYS A 265 -25.21 8.89 -13.98
CA LYS A 265 -25.45 9.34 -12.59
C LYS A 265 -24.23 9.98 -11.92
N GLY A 266 -23.13 10.14 -12.65
CA GLY A 266 -21.90 10.71 -12.11
C GLY A 266 -20.96 9.68 -11.45
N PRO A 267 -19.77 10.12 -10.98
CA PRO A 267 -18.82 9.26 -10.30
C PRO A 267 -19.31 8.86 -8.90
N ILE A 268 -18.75 7.77 -8.41
CA ILE A 268 -19.05 7.21 -7.09
C ILE A 268 -18.32 8.01 -6.01
N ASN A 269 -19.00 8.35 -4.95
CA ASN A 269 -18.39 8.97 -3.77
C ASN A 269 -18.10 7.91 -2.70
N GLY A 270 -16.84 7.85 -2.26
CA GLY A 270 -16.39 6.93 -1.22
C GLY A 270 -16.39 5.46 -1.62
N ASP A 271 -16.15 4.56 -0.67
CA ASP A 271 -16.00 3.13 -0.92
C ASP A 271 -17.33 2.38 -0.79
N THR A 272 -18.14 2.42 -1.83
CA THR A 272 -19.44 1.72 -1.89
C THR A 272 -19.26 0.20 -2.01
N ILE A 273 -18.14 -0.27 -2.55
CA ILE A 273 -17.79 -1.70 -2.64
C ILE A 273 -17.65 -2.28 -1.24
N ALA A 274 -16.96 -1.57 -0.35
CA ALA A 274 -16.82 -1.96 1.05
C ALA A 274 -18.18 -2.04 1.75
N THR A 275 -19.11 -1.12 1.47
CA THR A 275 -20.46 -1.14 2.07
C THR A 275 -21.29 -2.34 1.63
N ARG A 276 -20.99 -2.93 0.46
CA ARG A 276 -21.61 -4.16 -0.05
C ARG A 276 -20.96 -5.44 0.48
N GLY A 277 -19.89 -5.34 1.29
CA GLY A 277 -19.13 -6.50 1.75
C GLY A 277 -18.33 -7.21 0.64
N ARG A 278 -17.96 -6.52 -0.43
CA ARG A 278 -17.25 -7.07 -1.59
C ARG A 278 -15.75 -6.73 -1.62
N GLY A 279 -15.20 -6.32 -0.49
CA GLY A 279 -13.80 -5.88 -0.39
C GLY A 279 -13.70 -4.37 -0.32
N ASN A 280 -12.72 -3.79 -1.00
CA ASN A 280 -12.44 -2.35 -1.00
C ASN A 280 -12.20 -1.92 -2.45
N SER A 281 -12.72 -0.76 -2.85
CA SER A 281 -12.53 -0.23 -4.21
C SER A 281 -11.06 0.05 -4.54
N THR A 282 -10.26 0.37 -3.53
CA THR A 282 -8.87 0.85 -3.66
C THR A 282 -8.71 2.12 -4.51
N HIS A 283 -9.80 2.92 -4.65
CA HIS A 283 -9.75 4.22 -5.32
C HIS A 283 -8.83 5.20 -4.59
N ASP A 284 -8.41 6.26 -5.27
CA ASP A 284 -7.65 7.36 -4.70
C ASP A 284 -8.54 8.61 -4.60
N GLY A 285 -8.50 9.31 -3.47
CA GLY A 285 -9.34 10.49 -3.22
C GLY A 285 -10.76 10.14 -2.80
N ASP A 286 -11.73 11.00 -3.19
CA ASP A 286 -13.12 10.88 -2.77
C ASP A 286 -14.02 10.26 -3.82
N PHE A 287 -13.64 10.32 -5.12
CA PHE A 287 -14.49 9.92 -6.24
C PHE A 287 -13.77 8.98 -7.22
N TRP A 288 -14.53 8.08 -7.83
CA TRP A 288 -14.05 7.13 -8.85
C TRP A 288 -15.18 6.74 -9.84
N ALA A 289 -14.83 6.20 -10.99
CA ALA A 289 -15.82 5.73 -11.96
C ALA A 289 -16.13 4.24 -11.75
N GLY A 290 -17.40 3.90 -11.49
CA GLY A 290 -17.87 2.54 -11.29
C GLY A 290 -19.17 2.27 -12.07
N GLY A 291 -19.15 1.23 -12.94
CA GLY A 291 -20.31 0.91 -13.77
C GLY A 291 -21.43 0.25 -12.99
N TYR A 292 -21.12 -0.63 -12.06
CA TYR A 292 -22.11 -1.35 -11.27
C TYR A 292 -22.78 -0.51 -10.16
N GLU A 293 -22.00 0.31 -9.46
CA GLU A 293 -22.37 0.90 -8.16
C GLU A 293 -23.61 1.82 -8.25
N VAL A 294 -23.73 2.59 -9.32
CA VAL A 294 -24.83 3.55 -9.49
C VAL A 294 -26.14 2.89 -9.90
N TRP A 295 -26.08 1.68 -10.45
CA TRP A 295 -27.24 0.94 -10.95
C TRP A 295 -27.57 -0.29 -10.11
N ASN A 296 -26.60 -0.79 -9.35
CA ASN A 296 -26.62 -2.07 -8.65
C ASN A 296 -26.97 -3.23 -9.63
N SER A 297 -26.45 -3.13 -10.86
CA SER A 297 -26.71 -4.03 -11.97
C SER A 297 -25.62 -3.85 -13.03
N ASP A 298 -25.33 -4.93 -13.78
CA ASP A 298 -24.45 -4.95 -14.95
C ASP A 298 -25.19 -4.63 -16.27
N GLU A 299 -26.47 -4.27 -16.23
CA GLU A 299 -27.28 -4.07 -17.44
C GLU A 299 -26.99 -2.75 -18.16
N ALA A 300 -26.59 -1.72 -17.43
CA ALA A 300 -26.29 -0.40 -17.99
C ALA A 300 -24.96 -0.43 -18.75
N GLN A 301 -24.97 0.09 -19.98
CA GLN A 301 -23.81 0.09 -20.88
C GLN A 301 -23.47 1.49 -21.37
N GLY A 302 -22.21 1.67 -21.82
CA GLY A 302 -21.76 2.91 -22.43
C GLY A 302 -20.27 3.14 -22.37
N THR A 303 -19.85 4.30 -22.85
CA THR A 303 -18.45 4.73 -22.82
C THR A 303 -18.29 6.08 -22.14
N LEU A 304 -17.11 6.31 -21.56
CA LEU A 304 -16.72 7.59 -21.01
C LEU A 304 -15.32 7.93 -21.56
N THR A 305 -15.20 9.02 -22.34
CA THR A 305 -13.97 9.39 -23.05
C THR A 305 -13.50 10.76 -22.59
N SER A 306 -12.24 10.86 -22.13
CA SER A 306 -11.66 12.11 -21.68
C SER A 306 -11.45 13.10 -22.84
N THR A 307 -11.38 14.41 -22.53
CA THR A 307 -10.75 15.35 -23.46
C THR A 307 -9.28 14.97 -23.71
N PRO A 308 -8.73 15.33 -24.89
CA PRO A 308 -7.31 15.09 -25.16
C PRO A 308 -6.40 15.84 -24.21
N PHE A 309 -5.32 15.16 -23.74
CA PHE A 309 -4.27 15.75 -22.92
C PHE A 309 -2.88 15.24 -23.33
N LYS A 310 -1.83 15.99 -23.01
CA LYS A 310 -0.46 15.68 -23.44
C LYS A 310 0.20 14.60 -22.56
N VAL A 311 0.93 13.70 -23.20
CA VAL A 311 1.87 12.79 -22.53
C VAL A 311 3.08 13.60 -22.09
N THR A 312 3.19 13.87 -20.82
CA THR A 312 4.26 14.69 -20.25
C THR A 312 5.46 13.86 -19.78
N HIS A 313 5.26 12.57 -19.50
CA HIS A 313 6.29 11.66 -19.00
C HIS A 313 6.15 10.26 -19.60
N PRO A 314 7.26 9.47 -19.66
CA PRO A 314 7.27 8.22 -20.40
C PRO A 314 6.42 7.10 -19.83
N TRP A 315 6.07 7.17 -18.56
CA TRP A 315 5.26 6.14 -17.90
C TRP A 315 3.95 6.69 -17.37
N ALA A 316 2.90 5.89 -17.44
CA ALA A 316 1.63 6.20 -16.80
C ALA A 316 1.15 5.02 -15.96
N THR A 317 0.36 5.32 -14.92
CA THR A 317 -0.40 4.33 -14.16
C THR A 317 -1.85 4.76 -14.07
N TYR A 318 -2.75 3.80 -13.91
CA TYR A 318 -4.14 3.99 -13.52
C TYR A 318 -4.65 2.74 -12.79
N ARG A 319 -5.74 2.87 -12.06
CA ARG A 319 -6.38 1.75 -11.38
C ARG A 319 -7.54 1.22 -12.20
N ILE A 320 -7.68 -0.11 -12.26
CA ILE A 320 -8.77 -0.80 -12.95
C ILE A 320 -9.21 -2.02 -12.15
N GLY A 321 -10.51 -2.20 -11.99
CA GLY A 321 -11.16 -3.32 -11.30
C GLY A 321 -12.32 -3.91 -12.10
N ALA A 322 -12.95 -4.92 -11.50
CA ALA A 322 -14.08 -5.66 -12.03
C ALA A 322 -13.78 -6.62 -13.21
N GLY A 323 -14.66 -6.76 -14.18
CA GLY A 323 -14.67 -7.86 -15.13
C GLY A 323 -13.44 -7.96 -16.04
N PRO A 324 -13.01 -9.19 -16.37
CA PRO A 324 -11.86 -9.45 -17.23
C PRO A 324 -12.22 -9.47 -18.72
N LEU A 325 -13.44 -9.08 -19.06
CA LEU A 325 -13.99 -9.23 -20.40
C LEU A 325 -13.44 -8.16 -21.36
N PRO A 326 -13.26 -8.47 -22.65
CA PRO A 326 -12.79 -7.49 -23.62
C PRO A 326 -13.80 -6.36 -23.85
N GLU A 327 -15.08 -6.54 -23.53
CA GLU A 327 -16.15 -5.55 -23.59
C GLU A 327 -16.13 -4.58 -22.40
N THR A 328 -15.39 -4.90 -21.33
CA THR A 328 -15.19 -4.02 -20.16
C THR A 328 -13.71 -3.70 -20.04
N ARG A 329 -13.30 -2.50 -20.46
CA ARG A 329 -11.88 -2.16 -20.58
C ARG A 329 -11.59 -0.66 -20.50
N VAL A 330 -10.36 -0.34 -20.20
CA VAL A 330 -9.75 0.98 -20.38
C VAL A 330 -8.94 0.97 -21.66
N GLU A 331 -9.07 2.00 -22.47
CA GLU A 331 -8.24 2.23 -23.65
C GLU A 331 -7.51 3.57 -23.54
N ILE A 332 -6.25 3.62 -23.97
CA ILE A 332 -5.52 4.85 -24.25
C ILE A 332 -5.46 5.02 -25.76
N LEU A 333 -5.96 6.15 -26.27
CA LEU A 333 -6.16 6.41 -27.69
C LEU A 333 -5.29 7.55 -28.19
N ASN A 334 -4.94 7.49 -29.48
CA ASN A 334 -4.54 8.67 -30.22
C ASN A 334 -5.81 9.46 -30.62
N PRO A 335 -6.01 10.70 -30.15
CA PRO A 335 -7.25 11.45 -30.39
C PRO A 335 -7.47 11.85 -31.84
N THR A 336 -6.41 11.90 -32.67
CA THR A 336 -6.50 12.30 -34.08
C THR A 336 -6.87 11.13 -34.98
N SER A 337 -6.25 9.95 -34.75
CA SER A 337 -6.47 8.77 -35.59
C SER A 337 -7.50 7.78 -35.04
N GLY A 338 -7.86 7.90 -33.75
CA GLY A 338 -8.66 6.92 -33.03
C GLY A 338 -7.93 5.61 -32.73
N ALA A 339 -6.65 5.50 -33.06
CA ALA A 339 -5.88 4.29 -32.86
C ALA A 339 -5.72 3.99 -31.36
N VAL A 340 -5.95 2.74 -30.98
CA VAL A 340 -5.75 2.25 -29.61
C VAL A 340 -4.26 2.03 -29.40
N LEU A 341 -3.65 2.77 -28.49
CA LEU A 341 -2.26 2.69 -28.11
C LEU A 341 -2.02 1.66 -26.99
N HIS A 342 -2.98 1.54 -26.10
CA HIS A 342 -2.96 0.58 -24.99
C HIS A 342 -4.39 0.23 -24.59
N LYS A 343 -4.62 -0.99 -24.12
CA LYS A 343 -5.90 -1.42 -23.54
C LYS A 343 -5.68 -2.43 -22.42
N SER A 344 -6.54 -2.41 -21.41
CA SER A 344 -6.57 -3.38 -20.32
C SER A 344 -7.99 -3.56 -19.79
N SER A 345 -8.31 -4.76 -19.31
CA SER A 345 -9.54 -5.11 -18.59
C SER A 345 -9.24 -5.38 -17.12
N GLY A 346 -10.26 -5.52 -16.29
CA GLY A 346 -10.13 -5.94 -14.90
C GLY A 346 -9.55 -7.36 -14.78
N ARG A 347 -9.26 -7.79 -13.55
CA ARG A 347 -8.55 -9.06 -13.29
C ARG A 347 -9.44 -10.28 -13.09
N GLY A 348 -10.74 -10.11 -13.12
CA GLY A 348 -11.70 -11.16 -12.85
C GLY A 348 -12.66 -10.78 -11.73
N GLN A 349 -13.26 -11.75 -11.09
CA GLN A 349 -14.35 -11.60 -10.11
C GLN A 349 -13.90 -10.92 -8.80
N VAL A 350 -13.30 -9.74 -8.91
CA VAL A 350 -12.84 -8.89 -7.82
C VAL A 350 -13.17 -7.43 -8.11
N GLU A 351 -13.66 -6.74 -7.12
CA GLU A 351 -14.07 -5.33 -7.24
C GLU A 351 -12.91 -4.36 -7.05
N ASP A 352 -11.86 -4.77 -6.32
CA ASP A 352 -10.71 -3.93 -6.04
C ASP A 352 -9.95 -3.56 -7.32
N MET A 353 -9.64 -2.27 -7.44
CA MET A 353 -8.91 -1.77 -8.59
C MET A 353 -7.41 -1.99 -8.43
N ALA A 354 -6.81 -2.74 -9.34
CA ALA A 354 -5.38 -2.92 -9.43
C ALA A 354 -4.71 -1.78 -10.18
N LEU A 355 -3.48 -1.49 -9.81
CA LEU A 355 -2.64 -0.55 -10.53
C LEU A 355 -2.14 -1.18 -11.84
N ASN A 356 -2.43 -0.53 -12.97
CA ASN A 356 -1.87 -0.84 -14.27
C ASN A 356 -0.76 0.15 -14.61
N THR A 357 0.30 -0.34 -15.25
CA THR A 357 1.43 0.47 -15.71
C THR A 357 1.51 0.43 -17.23
N VAL A 358 1.71 1.59 -17.85
CA VAL A 358 1.78 1.75 -19.29
C VAL A 358 3.05 2.50 -19.68
N ASP A 359 3.79 1.98 -20.65
CA ASP A 359 4.89 2.68 -21.31
C ASP A 359 4.35 3.57 -22.43
N LEU A 360 4.46 4.88 -22.24
CA LEU A 360 4.06 5.90 -23.20
C LEU A 360 5.28 6.65 -23.80
N SER A 361 6.50 6.12 -23.65
CA SER A 361 7.75 6.77 -24.11
C SER A 361 7.72 7.14 -25.58
N ALA A 362 7.15 6.30 -26.45
CA ALA A 362 6.96 6.56 -27.87
C ALA A 362 5.94 7.68 -28.19
N HIS A 363 5.21 8.15 -27.17
CA HIS A 363 4.14 9.13 -27.29
C HIS A 363 4.42 10.43 -26.54
N LEU A 364 5.63 10.62 -26.00
CA LEU A 364 6.02 11.86 -25.32
C LEU A 364 5.70 13.11 -26.15
N GLY A 365 5.07 14.10 -25.53
CA GLY A 365 4.66 15.36 -26.14
C GLY A 365 3.45 15.27 -27.08
N LYS A 366 2.97 14.05 -27.40
CA LYS A 366 1.75 13.83 -28.20
C LYS A 366 0.53 13.88 -27.30
N SER A 367 -0.64 14.13 -27.90
CA SER A 367 -1.91 14.06 -27.19
C SER A 367 -2.44 12.62 -27.16
N ILE A 368 -3.05 12.25 -26.04
CA ILE A 368 -3.80 11.00 -25.84
C ILE A 368 -5.17 11.30 -25.25
N GLN A 369 -6.06 10.30 -25.29
CA GLN A 369 -7.33 10.26 -24.56
C GLN A 369 -7.42 8.94 -23.79
N VAL A 370 -8.08 8.95 -22.65
CA VAL A 370 -8.50 7.75 -21.93
C VAL A 370 -9.95 7.50 -22.27
N ARG A 371 -10.30 6.26 -22.62
CA ARG A 371 -11.66 5.81 -22.84
C ARG A 371 -11.98 4.61 -21.96
N LEU A 372 -13.01 4.74 -21.14
CA LEU A 372 -13.61 3.68 -20.35
C LEU A 372 -14.73 3.07 -21.18
N ILE A 373 -14.76 1.76 -21.28
CA ILE A 373 -15.73 1.00 -22.05
C ILE A 373 -16.40 -0.01 -21.14
N ASP A 374 -17.72 0.05 -21.09
CA ASP A 374 -18.59 -0.84 -20.35
C ASP A 374 -19.73 -1.25 -21.30
N GLU A 375 -19.50 -2.32 -22.04
CA GLU A 375 -20.39 -2.80 -23.14
C GLU A 375 -20.84 -4.24 -22.91
N HIS A 376 -20.80 -4.75 -21.65
CA HIS A 376 -21.27 -6.10 -21.32
C HIS A 376 -22.35 -6.05 -20.24
N SER A 377 -23.47 -6.72 -20.46
CA SER A 377 -24.63 -6.74 -19.56
C SER A 377 -24.75 -8.01 -18.71
N GLY A 378 -23.81 -8.94 -18.83
CA GLY A 378 -23.80 -10.18 -18.03
C GLY A 378 -23.03 -10.01 -16.71
N PRO A 379 -23.02 -11.04 -15.86
CA PRO A 379 -22.32 -11.01 -14.58
C PRO A 379 -20.86 -10.59 -14.72
N TRP A 380 -20.41 -9.65 -13.85
CA TRP A 380 -19.08 -9.02 -13.91
C TRP A 380 -18.83 -8.21 -15.19
N GLY A 381 -19.90 -7.75 -15.82
CA GLY A 381 -19.88 -6.94 -17.02
C GLY A 381 -19.70 -5.45 -16.78
N HIS A 382 -19.12 -5.04 -15.65
CA HIS A 382 -18.89 -3.63 -15.32
C HIS A 382 -17.40 -3.31 -15.23
N LEU A 383 -17.09 -2.01 -15.23
CA LEU A 383 -15.75 -1.46 -15.14
C LEU A 383 -15.64 -0.52 -13.92
N ASN A 384 -14.58 -0.69 -13.13
CA ASN A 384 -14.16 0.25 -12.10
C ASN A 384 -12.84 0.90 -12.53
N TYR A 385 -12.73 2.23 -12.43
CA TYR A 385 -11.55 2.97 -12.89
C TYR A 385 -11.28 4.20 -12.03
N ASP A 386 -9.96 4.48 -11.79
CA ASP A 386 -9.49 5.67 -11.10
C ASP A 386 -7.98 5.91 -11.28
N ASP A 387 -7.50 7.03 -10.75
CA ASP A 387 -6.10 7.32 -10.37
C ASP A 387 -5.11 7.28 -11.53
N PHE A 388 -5.40 8.00 -12.65
CA PHE A 388 -4.45 8.15 -13.74
C PHE A 388 -3.32 9.12 -13.35
N ARG A 389 -2.05 8.66 -13.48
CA ARG A 389 -0.85 9.43 -13.13
C ARG A 389 0.27 9.24 -14.13
N PHE A 390 1.10 10.28 -14.33
CA PHE A 390 2.37 10.16 -15.04
C PHE A 390 3.55 9.95 -14.10
N HIS A 391 4.61 9.26 -14.61
CA HIS A 391 5.84 8.96 -13.89
C HIS A 391 7.07 9.22 -14.76
N LYS A 392 8.14 9.75 -14.15
CA LYS A 392 9.43 10.03 -14.82
C LYS A 392 10.23 8.76 -15.11
N SER A 393 10.05 7.73 -14.29
CA SER A 393 10.67 6.40 -14.41
C SER A 393 9.60 5.31 -14.31
N PRO A 394 9.88 4.08 -14.74
CA PRO A 394 8.95 2.97 -14.52
C PRO A 394 8.58 2.94 -13.04
N PRO A 395 7.27 2.92 -12.70
CA PRO A 395 6.86 2.70 -11.32
C PRO A 395 7.40 1.36 -10.86
N ASP A 396 7.96 1.30 -9.66
CA ASP A 396 8.48 0.05 -9.10
C ASP A 396 7.38 -1.00 -9.11
N SER A 397 7.66 -2.15 -9.72
CA SER A 397 6.77 -3.32 -9.74
C SER A 397 6.50 -3.89 -8.34
N SER A 398 7.26 -3.43 -7.33
CA SER A 398 7.04 -3.72 -5.91
C SER A 398 5.83 -2.99 -5.31
N SER A 399 5.31 -1.94 -5.97
CA SER A 399 4.08 -1.27 -5.56
C SER A 399 2.81 -1.93 -6.11
N ASN A 400 2.94 -2.99 -6.91
CA ASN A 400 1.82 -3.76 -7.43
C ASN A 400 1.74 -5.11 -6.69
N PRO A 401 0.82 -5.29 -5.73
CA PRO A 401 0.70 -6.55 -4.99
C PRO A 401 0.13 -7.71 -5.81
N ALA A 402 -0.11 -7.53 -7.11
CA ALA A 402 -0.63 -8.58 -7.97
C ALA A 402 0.03 -8.59 -9.35
N GLY A 403 0.93 -9.55 -9.53
CA GLY A 403 1.13 -10.20 -10.81
C GLY A 403 2.06 -9.49 -11.79
N ARG A 404 3.29 -10.03 -11.93
CA ARG A 404 3.99 -10.01 -13.20
C ARG A 404 3.03 -10.48 -14.31
N LEU A 405 2.54 -9.57 -15.09
CA LEU A 405 2.21 -9.86 -16.47
C LEU A 405 3.38 -9.40 -17.31
N THR A 406 4.23 -10.34 -17.68
CA THR A 406 5.18 -10.21 -18.78
C THR A 406 4.38 -9.78 -20.00
N SER A 407 4.74 -8.62 -20.56
CA SER A 407 4.36 -8.24 -21.91
C SER A 407 5.02 -9.19 -22.90
N SER A 408 4.39 -10.32 -23.16
CA SER A 408 4.62 -11.09 -24.38
C SER A 408 3.44 -10.84 -25.30
N PRO A 409 3.67 -10.41 -26.54
CA PRO A 409 2.60 -10.34 -27.52
C PRO A 409 2.16 -11.78 -27.81
N LEU A 410 1.02 -12.19 -27.30
CA LEU A 410 0.33 -13.40 -27.76
C LEU A 410 -0.14 -13.13 -29.19
N LEU A 411 0.67 -13.60 -30.13
CA LEU A 411 0.28 -13.80 -31.52
C LEU A 411 -0.90 -14.78 -31.55
N TRP A 412 -2.10 -14.29 -31.75
CA TRP A 412 -3.25 -15.09 -32.11
C TRP A 412 -3.07 -15.54 -33.55
N ASN A 413 -2.44 -16.68 -33.79
CA ASN A 413 -2.55 -17.42 -35.03
C ASN A 413 -3.84 -18.23 -34.99
N LEU A 414 -4.90 -17.69 -35.57
CA LEU A 414 -6.06 -18.46 -36.01
C LEU A 414 -5.62 -19.38 -37.17
N LYS A 415 -5.26 -20.60 -36.89
CA LYS A 415 -5.33 -21.68 -37.88
C LYS A 415 -6.75 -22.22 -37.87
N ALA A 416 -7.48 -21.96 -38.93
CA ALA A 416 -8.70 -22.66 -39.26
C ALA A 416 -8.39 -24.16 -39.35
N ASN A 417 -9.16 -24.98 -38.63
CA ASN A 417 -9.15 -26.43 -38.80
C ASN A 417 -10.10 -26.76 -39.95
N PRO A 418 -9.66 -27.49 -41.00
CA PRO A 418 -10.58 -27.99 -42.01
C PRO A 418 -11.36 -29.19 -41.44
N ALA A 419 -12.62 -29.24 -41.80
CA ALA A 419 -13.50 -30.33 -41.54
C ALA A 419 -12.91 -31.63 -42.07
N SER A 420 -12.95 -32.72 -41.27
CA SER A 420 -12.83 -34.08 -41.73
C SER A 420 -14.21 -34.74 -41.68
N GLU A 421 -14.73 -35.05 -42.84
CA GLU A 421 -15.73 -36.09 -43.05
C GLU A 421 -15.19 -37.46 -42.60
N GLU A 422 -15.89 -38.17 -41.77
CA GLU A 422 -16.40 -39.53 -41.88
C GLU A 422 -17.16 -39.92 -40.60
#